data_3cacdd4b3245cc802b892f03928dbe53
#
_entry.id   3cacdd4b3245cc802b892f03928dbe53
#
_cell.length_a   1.000
_cell.length_b   1.000
_cell.length_c   1.000
_cell.angle_alpha   90.00
_cell.angle_beta   90.00
_cell.angle_gamma   90.00
#
_symmetry.space_group_name_H-M   'P 1'
#
loop_
_entity.id
_entity.type
_entity.pdbx_description
1 polymer ?
#
loop_
_entity_poly.entity_id
_entity_poly.type
_entity_poly.pdbx_seq_one_letter_code
_entity_poly.pdbx_strand_id
1 'polypeptide(L)'
;MKRNLLAKLMLLACVFPLSACNFTYKYVVPPYPFDDTLPDDDDDAGSFTIKLWCDKSIADLTERQVKKFVQLNQNKYIIEAIVEPESEGDAATDMLMDVGKGADIYCFAQDQLSRLKIAGALAPITGTAATTVRKENPKGACSAASFNDTLYSFPMTSDNGYFMYYDKSVVSDEDAKDMDRIIAAVSKAKKKINYNVFANGFYSASYFMATGCYSKWSIDNDTGNFTGYDDNYSQKAMPALKALRTLKASGLVVHADQTNKLGSSAAVAISGIWNYQNAVKALGDRLGCAEMPSFTVDGQTYHISSFSGYKLIGFKPQRDAKKLSVCRKLAQYLASEECQLQRFDEVGWGPCNSKAAQNEKVLAQPGLKALFDQSQYAQEQGICPGSWWSNVSTLAGSVKEDSTESDFNRFLSLYNSNLDDLLDD
;
A
#
# COMPACT_ATOMS: atom_id res chain seq x y z
N MET A 1 -35.42 57.31 41.28
CA MET A 1 -34.13 57.86 40.75
C MET A 1 -33.19 56.76 40.44
N LYS A 2 -32.65 56.70 39.30
CA LYS A 2 -31.53 56.03 38.61
C LYS A 2 -32.01 55.23 37.40
N ARG A 3 -31.71 55.84 36.28
CA ARG A 3 -31.93 55.36 34.89
C ARG A 3 -30.90 54.25 34.57
N ASN A 4 -31.36 53.08 34.09
CA ASN A 4 -30.52 52.08 33.46
C ASN A 4 -30.57 52.24 31.95
N LEU A 5 -29.43 52.58 31.38
CA LEU A 5 -29.18 52.72 29.96
C LEU A 5 -28.85 51.31 29.41
N LEU A 6 -29.75 50.72 28.63
CA LEU A 6 -29.49 49.50 27.87
C LEU A 6 -28.79 49.88 26.56
N ALA A 7 -27.51 49.51 26.47
CA ALA A 7 -26.77 49.53 25.21
C ALA A 7 -27.16 48.32 24.37
N LYS A 8 -27.82 48.56 23.25
CA LYS A 8 -28.05 47.55 22.21
C LYS A 8 -26.75 47.37 21.42
N LEU A 9 -26.08 46.24 21.60
CA LEU A 9 -25.02 45.79 20.70
C LEU A 9 -25.68 45.15 19.47
N MET A 10 -25.65 45.84 18.32
CA MET A 10 -25.94 45.24 17.02
C MET A 10 -24.76 44.38 16.62
N LEU A 11 -24.93 43.05 16.65
CA LEU A 11 -24.04 42.12 16.00
C LEU A 11 -24.29 42.14 14.48
N LEU A 12 -23.41 42.80 13.75
CA LEU A 12 -23.38 42.73 12.29
C LEU A 12 -22.74 41.40 11.92
N ALA A 13 -23.53 40.38 11.61
CA ALA A 13 -23.06 39.14 11.02
C ALA A 13 -22.65 39.41 9.56
N CYS A 14 -21.37 39.65 9.32
CA CYS A 14 -20.82 39.59 7.97
C CYS A 14 -20.82 38.12 7.52
N VAL A 15 -21.85 37.75 6.77
CA VAL A 15 -21.85 36.51 5.98
C VAL A 15 -20.91 36.75 4.79
N PHE A 16 -19.66 36.35 4.93
CA PHE A 16 -18.81 36.15 3.76
C PHE A 16 -19.22 34.82 3.10
N PRO A 17 -19.55 34.81 1.81
CA PRO A 17 -19.68 33.60 1.08
C PRO A 17 -18.27 32.98 1.04
N LEU A 18 -18.09 31.85 1.73
CA LEU A 18 -16.96 30.94 1.49
C LEU A 18 -17.17 30.38 0.09
N SER A 19 -16.73 31.13 -0.92
CA SER A 19 -16.40 30.53 -2.20
C SER A 19 -15.22 29.61 -1.93
N ALA A 20 -15.48 28.32 -1.87
CA ALA A 20 -14.42 27.32 -1.94
C ALA A 20 -13.71 27.52 -3.28
N CYS A 21 -12.66 28.33 -3.27
CA CYS A 21 -11.67 28.30 -4.33
C CYS A 21 -10.98 26.95 -4.19
N ASN A 22 -11.40 25.98 -4.99
CA ASN A 22 -10.60 24.82 -5.30
C ASN A 22 -9.35 25.31 -6.04
N PHE A 23 -8.36 25.77 -5.28
CA PHE A 23 -7.01 25.92 -5.78
C PHE A 23 -6.41 24.51 -5.86
N THR A 24 -6.67 23.82 -6.94
CA THR A 24 -5.77 22.76 -7.40
C THR A 24 -4.45 23.45 -7.75
N TYR A 25 -3.53 23.46 -6.80
CA TYR A 25 -2.15 23.82 -7.09
C TYR A 25 -1.59 22.73 -8.02
N LYS A 26 -1.78 22.93 -9.31
CA LYS A 26 -1.05 22.17 -10.30
C LYS A 26 0.40 22.64 -10.17
N TYR A 27 1.26 21.81 -9.59
CA TYR A 27 2.70 22.04 -9.59
C TYR A 27 3.10 22.09 -11.07
N VAL A 28 3.28 23.29 -11.59
CA VAL A 28 3.77 23.47 -12.97
C VAL A 28 5.24 23.09 -12.92
N VAL A 29 5.51 21.83 -13.27
CA VAL A 29 6.87 21.40 -13.60
C VAL A 29 7.33 22.35 -14.71
N PRO A 30 8.37 23.18 -14.50
CA PRO A 30 8.93 23.93 -15.62
C PRO A 30 9.22 22.92 -16.73
N PRO A 31 9.00 23.26 -18.01
CA PRO A 31 9.39 22.39 -19.10
C PRO A 31 10.90 22.18 -19.00
N TYR A 32 11.28 21.07 -18.35
CA TYR A 32 12.64 20.59 -18.48
C TYR A 32 12.76 20.10 -19.91
N PRO A 33 13.82 20.46 -20.62
CA PRO A 33 14.25 19.68 -21.76
C PRO A 33 14.63 18.31 -21.16
N PHE A 34 13.67 17.38 -21.12
CA PHE A 34 13.99 15.96 -20.99
C PHE A 34 14.63 15.58 -22.31
N ASP A 35 15.87 15.97 -22.46
CA ASP A 35 16.74 15.41 -23.47
C ASP A 35 16.96 13.95 -23.05
N ASP A 36 16.55 12.99 -23.88
CA ASP A 36 16.88 11.57 -23.74
C ASP A 36 18.39 11.33 -23.70
N THR A 37 19.14 12.38 -23.93
CA THR A 37 20.59 12.52 -23.86
C THR A 37 21.06 13.21 -22.56
N LEU A 38 20.29 13.11 -21.42
CA LEU A 38 20.98 13.39 -20.16
C LEU A 38 22.17 12.44 -20.12
N PRO A 39 23.38 12.96 -20.30
CA PRO A 39 24.54 12.11 -20.43
C PRO A 39 24.58 11.22 -19.18
N ASP A 40 25.04 9.97 -19.35
CA ASP A 40 25.63 9.20 -18.25
C ASP A 40 26.89 9.94 -17.72
N ASP A 41 26.81 11.27 -17.67
CA ASP A 41 27.94 12.18 -17.59
C ASP A 41 28.56 12.25 -16.22
N ASP A 42 29.84 12.13 -16.27
CA ASP A 42 30.80 12.38 -15.21
C ASP A 42 30.69 13.77 -14.56
N ASP A 43 29.87 14.69 -15.06
CA ASP A 43 29.77 16.08 -14.59
C ASP A 43 28.64 16.36 -13.57
N ASP A 44 28.06 15.34 -12.95
CA ASP A 44 27.06 15.51 -11.88
C ASP A 44 27.68 15.54 -10.46
N ALA A 45 29.00 15.65 -10.35
CA ALA A 45 29.70 15.80 -9.07
C ALA A 45 29.23 17.05 -8.31
N GLY A 46 29.06 16.91 -6.98
CA GLY A 46 28.61 18.02 -6.16
C GLY A 46 28.23 17.66 -4.74
N SER A 47 27.74 18.67 -4.03
CA SER A 47 27.19 18.55 -2.67
C SER A 47 25.68 18.75 -2.72
N PHE A 48 24.92 17.80 -2.16
CA PHE A 48 23.47 17.76 -2.25
C PHE A 48 22.86 17.42 -0.89
N THR A 49 21.86 18.18 -0.49
CA THR A 49 20.92 17.76 0.55
C THR A 49 19.77 17.03 -0.14
N ILE A 50 19.56 15.74 0.21
CA ILE A 50 18.54 14.88 -0.38
C ILE A 50 17.62 14.38 0.73
N LYS A 51 16.33 14.73 0.64
CA LYS A 51 15.29 14.24 1.53
C LYS A 51 14.74 12.92 0.98
N LEU A 52 14.72 11.88 1.84
CA LEU A 52 14.19 10.57 1.51
C LEU A 52 13.04 10.19 2.44
N TRP A 53 11.97 9.67 1.87
CA TRP A 53 10.90 9.03 2.63
C TRP A 53 10.91 7.52 2.40
N CYS A 54 10.89 6.76 3.50
CA CYS A 54 10.78 5.31 3.48
C CYS A 54 10.16 4.80 4.78
N ASP A 55 9.70 3.56 4.79
CA ASP A 55 9.16 2.96 6.00
C ASP A 55 10.17 3.00 7.16
N LYS A 56 9.65 3.22 8.36
CA LYS A 56 10.44 3.33 9.58
C LYS A 56 11.36 2.13 9.82
N SER A 57 10.93 0.92 9.41
CA SER A 57 11.70 -0.30 9.63
C SER A 57 12.99 -0.37 8.80
N ILE A 58 13.08 0.40 7.71
CA ILE A 58 14.24 0.44 6.84
C ILE A 58 14.99 1.79 6.85
N ALA A 59 14.61 2.73 7.71
CA ALA A 59 15.22 4.07 7.72
C ALA A 59 16.74 4.01 7.98
N ASP A 60 17.17 3.34 9.05
CA ASP A 60 18.61 3.18 9.38
C ASP A 60 19.38 2.43 8.29
N LEU A 61 18.75 1.41 7.68
CA LEU A 61 19.34 0.69 6.55
C LEU A 61 19.52 1.61 5.34
N THR A 62 18.49 2.40 5.02
CA THR A 62 18.52 3.36 3.91
C THR A 62 19.67 4.37 4.09
N GLU A 63 19.89 4.89 5.29
CA GLU A 63 21.05 5.75 5.57
C GLU A 63 22.38 5.04 5.29
N ARG A 64 22.54 3.78 5.70
CA ARG A 64 23.76 3.00 5.40
C ARG A 64 23.93 2.77 3.91
N GLN A 65 22.85 2.50 3.19
CA GLN A 65 22.85 2.32 1.74
C GLN A 65 23.25 3.62 1.01
N VAL A 66 22.77 4.79 1.45
CA VAL A 66 23.20 6.08 0.92
C VAL A 66 24.72 6.30 1.13
N LYS A 67 25.23 6.03 2.34
CA LYS A 67 26.67 6.10 2.61
C LYS A 67 27.47 5.18 1.70
N LYS A 68 26.97 3.95 1.45
CA LYS A 68 27.60 2.99 0.53
C LYS A 68 27.58 3.49 -0.90
N PHE A 69 26.46 4.08 -1.36
CA PHE A 69 26.36 4.70 -2.68
C PHE A 69 27.43 5.77 -2.90
N VAL A 70 27.64 6.68 -1.92
CA VAL A 70 28.68 7.71 -1.97
C VAL A 70 30.07 7.08 -2.10
N GLN A 71 30.36 6.03 -1.32
CA GLN A 71 31.65 5.32 -1.38
C GLN A 71 31.89 4.65 -2.74
N LEU A 72 30.86 3.96 -3.29
CA LEU A 72 30.95 3.30 -4.60
C LEU A 72 31.22 4.28 -5.74
N ASN A 73 30.76 5.51 -5.61
CA ASN A 73 31.02 6.59 -6.56
C ASN A 73 32.32 7.39 -6.24
N GLN A 74 33.26 6.79 -5.50
CA GLN A 74 34.58 7.39 -5.17
C GLN A 74 34.45 8.77 -4.51
N ASN A 75 33.41 8.98 -3.71
CA ASN A 75 33.10 10.27 -3.08
C ASN A 75 32.91 11.45 -4.08
N LYS A 76 32.51 11.12 -5.31
CA LYS A 76 32.09 12.11 -6.31
C LYS A 76 30.95 13.01 -5.80
N TYR A 77 30.09 12.42 -4.95
CA TYR A 77 28.96 13.10 -4.34
C TYR A 77 29.19 13.29 -2.83
N ILE A 78 28.88 14.48 -2.34
CA ILE A 78 28.70 14.75 -0.92
C ILE A 78 27.19 14.81 -0.68
N ILE A 79 26.62 13.79 -0.05
CA ILE A 79 25.18 13.70 0.17
C ILE A 79 24.90 13.83 1.67
N GLU A 80 24.22 14.91 2.04
CA GLU A 80 23.50 15.04 3.30
C GLU A 80 22.12 14.41 3.13
N ALA A 81 21.95 13.17 3.59
CA ALA A 81 20.68 12.48 3.52
C ALA A 81 19.81 12.79 4.75
N ILE A 82 18.60 13.29 4.50
CA ILE A 82 17.57 13.49 5.52
C ILE A 82 16.53 12.37 5.30
N VAL A 83 16.68 11.27 6.04
CA VAL A 83 15.77 10.13 5.96
C VAL A 83 14.64 10.33 6.97
N GLU A 84 13.43 10.50 6.47
CA GLU A 84 12.23 10.66 7.28
C GLU A 84 11.35 9.40 7.15
N PRO A 85 10.90 8.81 8.27
CA PRO A 85 9.98 7.69 8.23
C PRO A 85 8.63 8.10 7.64
N GLU A 86 8.23 7.45 6.55
CA GLU A 86 6.94 7.61 5.90
C GLU A 86 6.48 6.26 5.33
N SER A 87 5.21 5.88 5.56
CA SER A 87 4.70 4.63 5.05
C SER A 87 4.45 4.70 3.54
N GLU A 88 4.64 3.59 2.83
CA GLU A 88 4.35 3.52 1.40
C GLU A 88 2.85 3.73 1.11
N GLY A 89 1.97 3.49 2.09
CA GLY A 89 0.52 3.71 1.97
C GLY A 89 0.13 5.19 2.04
N ASP A 90 0.85 6.00 2.81
CA ASP A 90 0.51 7.41 3.06
C ASP A 90 1.32 8.38 2.19
N ALA A 91 2.45 7.93 1.64
CA ALA A 91 3.43 8.77 0.93
C ALA A 91 2.82 9.65 -0.18
N ALA A 92 1.84 9.14 -0.96
CA ALA A 92 1.19 9.96 -1.98
C ALA A 92 0.35 11.07 -1.37
N THR A 93 -0.40 10.79 -0.31
CA THR A 93 -1.22 11.79 0.37
C THR A 93 -0.36 12.92 0.90
N ASP A 94 0.74 12.60 1.58
CA ASP A 94 1.64 13.59 2.15
C ASP A 94 2.44 14.35 1.07
N MET A 95 2.85 13.66 0.01
CA MET A 95 3.48 14.30 -1.14
C MET A 95 2.54 15.30 -1.83
N LEU A 96 1.26 14.96 -1.98
CA LEU A 96 0.28 15.80 -2.66
C LEU A 96 -0.17 17.01 -1.84
N MET A 97 0.06 17.04 -0.53
CA MET A 97 -0.16 18.26 0.28
C MET A 97 0.75 19.41 -0.17
N ASP A 98 2.01 19.15 -0.48
CA ASP A 98 2.96 20.14 -1.02
C ASP A 98 4.15 19.43 -1.68
N VAL A 99 4.06 19.17 -2.98
CA VAL A 99 5.14 18.52 -3.75
C VAL A 99 6.49 19.26 -3.60
N GLY A 100 6.45 20.59 -3.45
CA GLY A 100 7.67 21.38 -3.28
C GLY A 100 8.42 21.05 -1.99
N LYS A 101 7.70 20.79 -0.90
CA LYS A 101 8.26 20.44 0.42
C LYS A 101 8.45 18.94 0.64
N GLY A 102 7.75 18.10 -0.13
CA GLY A 102 7.86 16.66 -0.07
C GLY A 102 9.28 16.15 -0.34
N ALA A 103 9.51 14.85 -0.16
CA ALA A 103 10.81 14.23 -0.34
C ALA A 103 11.33 14.33 -1.78
N ASP A 104 12.65 14.30 -1.95
CA ASP A 104 13.29 14.24 -3.26
C ASP A 104 13.24 12.84 -3.85
N ILE A 105 13.35 11.81 -2.97
CA ILE A 105 13.22 10.39 -3.29
C ILE A 105 12.26 9.78 -2.27
N TYR A 106 11.34 8.94 -2.69
CA TYR A 106 10.36 8.36 -1.77
C TYR A 106 9.82 7.02 -2.23
N CYS A 107 9.45 6.19 -1.24
CA CYS A 107 8.82 4.90 -1.44
C CYS A 107 7.29 5.06 -1.39
N PHE A 108 6.57 4.30 -2.22
CA PHE A 108 5.11 4.34 -2.28
C PHE A 108 4.54 3.02 -2.83
N ALA A 109 3.26 2.74 -2.56
CA ALA A 109 2.55 1.60 -3.12
C ALA A 109 2.12 1.88 -4.57
N GLN A 110 2.09 0.84 -5.41
CA GLN A 110 1.90 0.98 -6.87
C GLN A 110 0.60 1.69 -7.29
N ASP A 111 -0.48 1.54 -6.53
CA ASP A 111 -1.78 2.19 -6.78
C ASP A 111 -1.70 3.72 -6.76
N GLN A 112 -0.67 4.27 -6.14
CA GLN A 112 -0.45 5.71 -6.00
C GLN A 112 0.30 6.34 -7.18
N LEU A 113 0.89 5.53 -8.07
CA LEU A 113 1.78 6.01 -9.14
C LEU A 113 1.11 7.05 -10.04
N SER A 114 -0.12 6.79 -10.45
CA SER A 114 -0.86 7.68 -11.37
C SER A 114 -1.12 9.05 -10.74
N ARG A 115 -1.60 9.09 -9.49
CA ARG A 115 -1.85 10.33 -8.74
C ARG A 115 -0.56 11.15 -8.60
N LEU A 116 0.53 10.51 -8.22
CA LEU A 116 1.84 11.14 -8.06
C LEU A 116 2.39 11.68 -9.39
N LYS A 117 2.27 10.89 -10.48
CA LYS A 117 2.71 11.32 -11.82
C LYS A 117 1.93 12.53 -12.31
N ILE A 118 0.62 12.52 -12.15
CA ILE A 118 -0.27 13.59 -12.63
C ILE A 118 -0.02 14.88 -11.88
N ALA A 119 0.22 14.79 -10.56
CA ALA A 119 0.60 15.94 -9.74
C ALA A 119 2.01 16.49 -10.04
N GLY A 120 2.76 15.86 -10.95
CA GLY A 120 4.14 16.26 -11.26
C GLY A 120 5.13 15.90 -10.16
N ALA A 121 4.80 14.95 -9.30
CA ALA A 121 5.63 14.52 -8.18
C ALA A 121 6.67 13.45 -8.57
N LEU A 122 6.57 12.86 -9.77
CA LEU A 122 7.49 11.85 -10.28
C LEU A 122 8.18 12.31 -11.57
N ALA A 123 9.49 12.12 -11.62
CA ALA A 123 10.28 12.31 -12.83
C ALA A 123 10.32 11.02 -13.67
N PRO A 124 10.30 11.09 -15.01
CA PRO A 124 10.38 9.91 -15.86
C PRO A 124 11.79 9.28 -15.80
N ILE A 125 11.82 7.96 -16.02
CA ILE A 125 13.04 7.17 -16.14
C ILE A 125 13.18 6.76 -17.61
N THR A 126 14.23 7.20 -18.26
CA THR A 126 14.48 7.00 -19.70
C THR A 126 15.85 6.39 -19.94
N GLY A 127 16.21 6.14 -21.20
CA GLY A 127 17.53 5.72 -21.63
C GLY A 127 18.02 4.41 -21.00
N THR A 128 19.29 4.37 -20.64
CA THR A 128 19.97 3.18 -20.07
C THR A 128 19.33 2.72 -18.76
N ALA A 129 18.89 3.66 -17.91
CA ALA A 129 18.23 3.34 -16.64
C ALA A 129 16.92 2.56 -16.88
N ALA A 130 16.09 3.01 -17.83
CA ALA A 130 14.87 2.32 -18.18
C ALA A 130 15.13 0.91 -18.74
N THR A 131 16.14 0.78 -19.58
CA THR A 131 16.57 -0.51 -20.14
C THR A 131 17.00 -1.48 -19.03
N THR A 132 17.79 -0.99 -18.07
CA THR A 132 18.25 -1.78 -16.92
C THR A 132 17.08 -2.24 -16.06
N VAL A 133 16.14 -1.35 -15.72
CA VAL A 133 14.93 -1.72 -14.95
C VAL A 133 14.16 -2.85 -15.64
N ARG A 134 13.91 -2.71 -16.95
CA ARG A 134 13.14 -3.72 -17.72
C ARG A 134 13.86 -5.05 -17.85
N LYS A 135 15.19 -5.06 -17.83
CA LYS A 135 16.03 -6.27 -17.88
C LYS A 135 16.07 -7.01 -16.54
N GLU A 136 16.09 -6.27 -15.44
CA GLU A 136 16.36 -6.81 -14.11
C GLU A 136 15.09 -7.15 -13.32
N ASN A 137 13.92 -6.74 -13.80
CA ASN A 137 12.66 -6.95 -13.08
C ASN A 137 11.61 -7.66 -13.96
N PRO A 138 10.65 -8.38 -13.33
CA PRO A 138 9.53 -9.01 -14.03
C PRO A 138 8.66 -7.98 -14.77
N LYS A 139 7.99 -8.41 -15.84
CA LYS A 139 7.08 -7.53 -16.61
C LYS A 139 6.02 -6.85 -15.72
N GLY A 140 5.38 -7.58 -14.80
CA GLY A 140 4.39 -7.03 -13.88
C GLY A 140 4.94 -5.89 -13.05
N ALA A 141 6.17 -6.02 -12.53
CA ALA A 141 6.83 -4.97 -11.77
C ALA A 141 7.14 -3.73 -12.63
N CYS A 142 7.58 -3.96 -13.88
CA CYS A 142 7.83 -2.85 -14.81
C CYS A 142 6.51 -2.15 -15.21
N SER A 143 5.44 -2.90 -15.39
CA SER A 143 4.10 -2.35 -15.66
C SER A 143 3.62 -1.50 -14.48
N ALA A 144 3.71 -2.02 -13.25
CA ALA A 144 3.36 -1.30 -12.02
C ALA A 144 4.17 -0.02 -11.81
N ALA A 145 5.42 0.03 -12.28
CA ALA A 145 6.31 1.18 -12.21
C ALA A 145 6.15 2.18 -13.37
N SER A 146 5.22 1.89 -14.30
CA SER A 146 5.03 2.68 -15.54
C SER A 146 3.66 3.37 -15.57
N PHE A 147 3.63 4.51 -16.28
CA PHE A 147 2.41 5.17 -16.70
C PHE A 147 2.51 5.42 -18.22
N ASN A 148 1.55 4.91 -18.99
CA ASN A 148 1.59 4.94 -20.46
C ASN A 148 2.94 4.47 -21.02
N ASP A 149 3.40 3.29 -20.61
CA ASP A 149 4.67 2.65 -20.99
C ASP A 149 5.95 3.39 -20.60
N THR A 150 5.86 4.57 -20.03
CA THR A 150 7.01 5.31 -19.48
C THR A 150 7.20 4.95 -18.01
N LEU A 151 8.42 4.55 -17.63
CA LEU A 151 8.79 4.31 -16.24
C LEU A 151 8.87 5.62 -15.45
N TYR A 152 8.30 5.63 -14.24
CA TYR A 152 8.37 6.75 -13.29
C TYR A 152 8.93 6.36 -11.92
N SER A 153 9.22 5.08 -11.73
CA SER A 153 9.76 4.56 -10.49
C SER A 153 10.55 3.28 -10.73
N PHE A 154 11.34 2.90 -9.74
CA PHE A 154 12.08 1.64 -9.72
C PHE A 154 11.32 0.64 -8.85
N PRO A 155 11.08 -0.60 -9.31
CA PRO A 155 10.51 -1.66 -8.48
C PRO A 155 11.41 -1.98 -7.28
N MET A 156 10.85 -1.99 -6.08
CA MET A 156 11.60 -2.19 -4.84
C MET A 156 11.29 -3.53 -4.18
N THR A 157 10.01 -3.90 -4.13
CA THR A 157 9.56 -5.20 -3.59
C THR A 157 8.41 -5.76 -4.43
N SER A 158 8.18 -7.08 -4.33
CA SER A 158 7.04 -7.79 -4.93
C SER A 158 6.12 -8.39 -3.86
N ASP A 159 6.06 -7.78 -2.69
CA ASP A 159 5.45 -8.35 -1.50
C ASP A 159 4.31 -7.51 -0.92
N ASN A 160 3.74 -6.59 -1.69
CA ASN A 160 2.64 -5.75 -1.24
C ASN A 160 1.30 -6.51 -1.29
N GLY A 161 1.22 -7.55 -0.46
CA GLY A 161 0.05 -8.40 -0.25
C GLY A 161 0.01 -8.89 1.19
N TYR A 162 -1.01 -9.68 1.52
CA TYR A 162 -1.17 -10.25 2.86
C TYR A 162 -1.52 -11.73 2.80
N PHE A 163 -1.19 -12.41 3.90
CA PHE A 163 -1.39 -13.84 4.11
C PHE A 163 -1.67 -14.10 5.60
N MET A 164 -1.74 -15.35 6.02
CA MET A 164 -2.07 -15.71 7.38
C MET A 164 -0.86 -16.18 8.17
N TYR A 165 -0.67 -15.59 9.35
CA TYR A 165 0.19 -16.07 10.43
C TYR A 165 -0.64 -16.78 11.50
N TYR A 166 -0.15 -17.89 12.05
CA TYR A 166 -0.85 -18.61 13.12
C TYR A 166 0.09 -19.31 14.09
N ASP A 167 -0.39 -19.53 15.31
CA ASP A 167 0.28 -20.33 16.35
C ASP A 167 -0.07 -21.81 16.16
N LYS A 168 0.89 -22.61 15.70
CA LYS A 168 0.75 -24.07 15.48
C LYS A 168 0.33 -24.85 16.71
N SER A 169 0.52 -24.30 17.92
CA SER A 169 0.04 -24.93 19.15
C SER A 169 -1.49 -24.77 19.35
N VAL A 170 -2.14 -23.90 18.56
CA VAL A 170 -3.57 -23.60 18.63
C VAL A 170 -4.30 -24.05 17.36
N VAL A 171 -3.75 -23.70 16.20
CA VAL A 171 -4.33 -24.00 14.88
C VAL A 171 -3.39 -24.98 14.18
N SER A 172 -3.87 -26.15 13.81
CA SER A 172 -3.10 -27.11 13.02
C SER A 172 -2.95 -26.64 11.56
N ASP A 173 -1.95 -27.17 10.84
CA ASP A 173 -1.76 -26.84 9.42
C ASP A 173 -2.99 -27.24 8.56
N GLU A 174 -3.76 -28.24 9.00
CA GLU A 174 -5.00 -28.65 8.33
C GLU A 174 -6.17 -27.70 8.67
N ASP A 175 -6.30 -27.28 9.94
CA ASP A 175 -7.35 -26.33 10.34
C ASP A 175 -7.11 -24.93 9.74
N ALA A 176 -5.86 -24.59 9.48
CA ALA A 176 -5.45 -23.33 8.86
C ALA A 176 -6.02 -23.10 7.46
N LYS A 177 -6.53 -24.14 6.80
CA LYS A 177 -7.13 -24.06 5.45
C LYS A 177 -8.58 -23.61 5.42
N ASP A 178 -9.26 -23.58 6.58
CA ASP A 178 -10.69 -23.36 6.67
C ASP A 178 -11.03 -22.39 7.80
N MET A 179 -11.77 -21.31 7.51
CA MET A 179 -12.07 -20.27 8.48
C MET A 179 -12.96 -20.75 9.63
N ASP A 180 -13.88 -21.68 9.39
CA ASP A 180 -14.76 -22.19 10.45
C ASP A 180 -13.96 -23.06 11.43
N ARG A 181 -13.00 -23.86 10.93
CA ARG A 181 -12.08 -24.63 11.77
C ARG A 181 -11.14 -23.71 12.56
N ILE A 182 -10.64 -22.65 11.95
CA ILE A 182 -9.83 -21.62 12.63
C ILE A 182 -10.65 -21.00 13.77
N ILE A 183 -11.91 -20.56 13.50
CA ILE A 183 -12.81 -20.00 14.50
C ILE A 183 -12.99 -20.97 15.67
N ALA A 184 -13.25 -22.26 15.39
CA ALA A 184 -13.43 -23.28 16.41
C ALA A 184 -12.18 -23.49 17.28
N ALA A 185 -10.98 -23.60 16.65
CA ALA A 185 -9.72 -23.78 17.34
C ALA A 185 -9.35 -22.56 18.21
N VAL A 186 -9.48 -21.34 17.65
CA VAL A 186 -9.19 -20.08 18.34
C VAL A 186 -10.15 -19.84 19.50
N SER A 187 -11.46 -20.15 19.33
CA SER A 187 -12.48 -20.07 20.38
C SER A 187 -12.16 -21.02 21.54
N LYS A 188 -11.83 -22.29 21.24
CA LYS A 188 -11.44 -23.29 22.24
C LYS A 188 -10.22 -22.85 23.06
N ALA A 189 -9.26 -22.20 22.39
CA ALA A 189 -8.06 -21.68 23.03
C ALA A 189 -8.29 -20.35 23.78
N LYS A 190 -9.48 -19.76 23.71
CA LYS A 190 -9.83 -18.43 24.26
C LYS A 190 -8.88 -17.32 23.76
N LYS A 191 -8.50 -17.41 22.50
CA LYS A 191 -7.64 -16.45 21.80
C LYS A 191 -8.46 -15.60 20.82
N LYS A 192 -7.78 -14.71 20.12
CA LYS A 192 -8.35 -13.80 19.12
C LYS A 192 -7.70 -13.98 17.75
N ILE A 193 -8.36 -13.43 16.75
CA ILE A 193 -7.90 -13.31 15.36
C ILE A 193 -7.65 -11.83 15.09
N ASN A 194 -6.41 -11.43 14.89
CA ASN A 194 -6.06 -10.09 14.45
C ASN A 194 -6.31 -9.99 12.95
N TYR A 195 -7.39 -9.32 12.57
CA TYR A 195 -7.77 -9.15 11.18
C TYR A 195 -8.54 -7.84 11.00
N ASN A 196 -7.94 -6.90 10.29
CA ASN A 196 -8.51 -5.55 10.15
C ASN A 196 -9.63 -5.47 9.08
N VAL A 197 -10.35 -6.59 8.89
CA VAL A 197 -11.34 -6.80 7.82
C VAL A 197 -12.58 -5.90 7.93
N PHE A 198 -12.90 -5.38 9.11
CA PHE A 198 -14.08 -4.52 9.32
C PHE A 198 -13.75 -3.02 9.42
N ALA A 199 -12.47 -2.63 9.30
CA ALA A 199 -12.05 -1.26 9.57
C ALA A 199 -10.96 -0.73 8.61
N ASN A 200 -10.49 -1.54 7.66
CA ASN A 200 -9.48 -1.11 6.69
C ASN A 200 -9.78 -1.72 5.32
N GLY A 201 -10.01 -0.88 4.31
CA GLY A 201 -10.43 -1.28 2.97
C GLY A 201 -9.49 -2.28 2.30
N PHE A 202 -8.17 -2.14 2.51
CA PHE A 202 -7.18 -3.08 2.00
C PHE A 202 -7.43 -4.53 2.45
N TYR A 203 -7.83 -4.72 3.71
CA TYR A 203 -8.21 -6.04 4.23
C TYR A 203 -9.69 -6.36 4.01
N SER A 204 -10.56 -5.36 4.04
CA SER A 204 -12.02 -5.55 3.87
C SER A 204 -12.37 -6.14 2.51
N ALA A 205 -11.64 -5.75 1.45
CA ALA A 205 -11.86 -6.24 0.10
C ALA A 205 -11.66 -7.75 -0.06
N SER A 206 -10.93 -8.41 0.84
CA SER A 206 -10.53 -9.82 0.74
C SER A 206 -11.69 -10.80 0.55
N TYR A 207 -12.77 -10.65 1.33
CA TYR A 207 -13.96 -11.49 1.23
C TYR A 207 -14.77 -11.19 -0.04
N PHE A 208 -14.86 -9.94 -0.42
CA PHE A 208 -15.56 -9.54 -1.64
C PHE A 208 -14.83 -10.04 -2.90
N MET A 209 -13.52 -9.89 -2.95
CA MET A 209 -12.70 -10.44 -4.05
C MET A 209 -12.80 -11.96 -4.14
N ALA A 210 -12.89 -12.67 -3.02
CA ALA A 210 -13.08 -14.12 -2.98
C ALA A 210 -14.36 -14.56 -3.70
N THR A 211 -15.43 -13.76 -3.66
CA THR A 211 -16.70 -14.04 -4.34
C THR A 211 -16.76 -13.50 -5.76
N GLY A 212 -15.64 -12.99 -6.28
CA GLY A 212 -15.51 -12.45 -7.63
C GLY A 212 -15.94 -10.99 -7.76
N CYS A 213 -16.00 -10.24 -6.64
CA CYS A 213 -16.15 -8.80 -6.70
C CYS A 213 -14.87 -8.14 -7.22
N TYR A 214 -15.06 -7.10 -8.00
CA TYR A 214 -14.00 -6.19 -8.44
C TYR A 214 -14.54 -4.77 -8.56
N SER A 215 -13.64 -3.80 -8.51
CA SER A 215 -13.89 -2.41 -8.83
C SER A 215 -12.72 -1.88 -9.64
N LYS A 216 -12.95 -1.55 -10.90
CA LYS A 216 -11.94 -1.07 -11.85
C LYS A 216 -12.27 0.36 -12.21
N TRP A 217 -11.28 1.22 -12.17
CA TRP A 217 -11.42 2.65 -12.37
C TRP A 217 -10.71 3.10 -13.63
N SER A 218 -11.34 4.01 -14.35
CA SER A 218 -10.77 4.67 -15.52
C SER A 218 -10.34 6.08 -15.16
N ILE A 219 -9.19 6.50 -15.68
CA ILE A 219 -8.68 7.85 -15.49
C ILE A 219 -8.45 8.53 -16.83
N ASP A 220 -8.64 9.82 -16.87
CA ASP A 220 -8.15 10.66 -17.95
C ASP A 220 -6.63 10.83 -17.79
N ASN A 221 -5.88 10.44 -18.81
CA ASN A 221 -4.42 10.41 -18.77
C ASN A 221 -3.75 11.80 -18.73
N ASP A 222 -4.47 12.84 -19.12
CA ASP A 222 -3.96 14.21 -19.16
C ASP A 222 -4.24 14.96 -17.86
N THR A 223 -5.46 14.79 -17.33
CA THR A 223 -5.92 15.49 -16.12
C THR A 223 -5.77 14.65 -14.85
N GLY A 224 -5.80 13.31 -14.97
CA GLY A 224 -5.79 12.38 -13.85
C GLY A 224 -7.10 12.19 -13.14
N ASN A 225 -8.13 12.85 -13.61
CA ASN A 225 -9.45 12.71 -13.03
C ASN A 225 -9.99 11.32 -13.32
N PHE A 226 -10.71 10.75 -12.37
CA PHE A 226 -11.47 9.53 -12.62
C PHE A 226 -12.63 9.85 -13.55
N THR A 227 -12.80 9.02 -14.59
CA THR A 227 -13.80 9.24 -15.67
C THR A 227 -14.89 8.17 -15.67
N GLY A 228 -14.75 7.14 -14.88
CA GLY A 228 -15.72 6.06 -14.79
C GLY A 228 -15.19 4.87 -14.00
N TYR A 229 -16.08 3.93 -13.78
CA TYR A 229 -15.76 2.68 -13.08
C TYR A 229 -16.53 1.49 -13.68
N ASP A 230 -15.99 0.29 -13.50
CA ASP A 230 -16.66 -1.01 -13.70
C ASP A 230 -16.62 -1.75 -12.37
N ASP A 231 -17.76 -1.82 -11.70
CA ASP A 231 -17.93 -2.39 -10.37
C ASP A 231 -19.07 -3.41 -10.36
N ASN A 232 -18.85 -4.55 -9.71
CA ASN A 232 -19.84 -5.62 -9.68
C ASN A 232 -20.25 -6.05 -8.26
N TYR A 233 -19.99 -5.24 -7.26
CA TYR A 233 -20.34 -5.57 -5.86
C TYR A 233 -21.82 -5.84 -5.67
N SER A 234 -22.71 -5.11 -6.33
CA SER A 234 -24.16 -5.32 -6.29
C SER A 234 -24.57 -6.75 -6.68
N GLN A 235 -23.80 -7.38 -7.59
CA GLN A 235 -24.13 -8.70 -8.15
C GLN A 235 -23.42 -9.84 -7.40
N LYS A 236 -22.26 -9.58 -6.79
CA LYS A 236 -21.34 -10.62 -6.31
C LYS A 236 -21.09 -10.60 -4.79
N ALA A 237 -21.40 -9.53 -4.08
CA ALA A 237 -20.99 -9.36 -2.69
C ALA A 237 -21.84 -10.13 -1.66
N MET A 238 -23.02 -10.61 -2.01
CA MET A 238 -23.93 -11.25 -1.04
C MET A 238 -23.29 -12.42 -0.26
N PRO A 239 -22.58 -13.39 -0.89
CA PRO A 239 -21.92 -14.46 -0.15
C PRO A 239 -20.82 -13.94 0.79
N ALA A 240 -20.08 -12.89 0.39
CA ALA A 240 -19.07 -12.25 1.23
C ALA A 240 -19.71 -11.63 2.49
N LEU A 241 -20.82 -10.91 2.34
CA LEU A 241 -21.55 -10.31 3.47
C LEU A 241 -22.08 -11.37 4.45
N LYS A 242 -22.60 -12.51 3.94
CA LYS A 242 -23.02 -13.65 4.77
C LYS A 242 -21.82 -14.24 5.55
N ALA A 243 -20.68 -14.43 4.90
CA ALA A 243 -19.46 -14.93 5.55
C ALA A 243 -18.93 -13.94 6.60
N LEU A 244 -18.88 -12.64 6.28
CA LEU A 244 -18.49 -11.59 7.22
C LEU A 244 -19.43 -11.55 8.45
N ARG A 245 -20.73 -11.79 8.29
CA ARG A 245 -21.67 -11.92 9.42
C ARG A 245 -21.28 -13.09 10.32
N THR A 246 -20.98 -14.27 9.77
CA THR A 246 -20.51 -15.43 10.54
C THR A 246 -19.21 -15.12 11.28
N LEU A 247 -18.26 -14.49 10.62
CA LEU A 247 -17.01 -14.07 11.23
C LEU A 247 -17.24 -13.05 12.37
N LYS A 248 -18.14 -12.08 12.18
CA LYS A 248 -18.52 -11.08 13.18
C LYS A 248 -19.18 -11.72 14.38
N ALA A 249 -20.11 -12.65 14.16
CA ALA A 249 -20.83 -13.38 15.21
C ALA A 249 -19.91 -14.25 16.08
N SER A 250 -18.74 -14.66 15.57
CA SER A 250 -17.76 -15.38 16.38
C SER A 250 -17.24 -14.57 17.58
N GLY A 251 -17.28 -13.25 17.51
CA GLY A 251 -16.73 -12.35 18.53
C GLY A 251 -15.22 -12.44 18.72
N LEU A 252 -14.52 -13.12 17.80
CA LEU A 252 -13.07 -13.39 17.92
C LEU A 252 -12.18 -12.37 17.24
N VAL A 253 -12.72 -11.60 16.28
CA VAL A 253 -11.92 -10.66 15.47
C VAL A 253 -11.56 -9.40 16.25
N VAL A 254 -10.29 -9.04 16.21
CA VAL A 254 -9.77 -7.76 16.68
C VAL A 254 -9.33 -6.96 15.45
N HIS A 255 -9.73 -5.69 15.37
CA HIS A 255 -9.37 -4.79 14.26
C HIS A 255 -7.90 -4.37 14.35
N ALA A 256 -7.02 -5.28 14.00
CA ALA A 256 -5.57 -5.10 13.99
C ALA A 256 -4.95 -6.02 12.94
N ASP A 257 -3.76 -5.67 12.48
CA ASP A 257 -2.95 -6.49 11.57
C ASP A 257 -1.58 -6.87 12.19
N GLN A 258 -1.37 -6.53 13.45
CA GLN A 258 -0.10 -6.74 14.14
C GLN A 258 0.08 -8.20 14.56
N THR A 259 1.31 -8.69 14.42
CA THR A 259 1.69 -10.07 14.76
C THR A 259 2.34 -10.21 16.13
N ASN A 260 2.69 -9.10 16.81
CA ASN A 260 3.35 -9.10 18.11
C ASN A 260 2.49 -9.63 19.29
N LYS A 261 1.20 -9.87 19.04
CA LYS A 261 0.27 -10.48 20.02
C LYS A 261 0.05 -11.98 19.82
N LEU A 262 0.64 -12.55 18.75
CA LEU A 262 0.60 -13.99 18.53
C LEU A 262 1.22 -14.75 19.71
N GLY A 263 0.64 -15.90 20.05
CA GLY A 263 1.03 -16.71 21.21
C GLY A 263 0.58 -16.17 22.55
N SER A 264 0.24 -14.86 22.66
CA SER A 264 -0.32 -14.25 23.87
C SER A 264 -1.84 -14.12 23.77
N SER A 265 -2.40 -13.01 23.30
CA SER A 265 -3.84 -12.78 23.15
C SER A 265 -4.40 -13.21 21.81
N ALA A 266 -3.60 -13.30 20.75
CA ALA A 266 -3.99 -13.76 19.44
C ALA A 266 -3.37 -15.11 19.12
N ALA A 267 -4.10 -15.94 18.35
CA ALA A 267 -3.60 -17.18 17.76
C ALA A 267 -3.41 -17.07 16.25
N VAL A 268 -4.10 -16.14 15.62
CA VAL A 268 -4.05 -15.87 14.17
C VAL A 268 -3.90 -14.38 13.94
N ALA A 269 -3.13 -14.01 12.91
CA ALA A 269 -3.05 -12.65 12.41
C ALA A 269 -3.01 -12.65 10.88
N ILE A 270 -3.80 -11.78 10.26
CA ILE A 270 -3.75 -11.52 8.81
C ILE A 270 -2.94 -10.24 8.61
N SER A 271 -1.82 -10.37 7.93
CA SER A 271 -0.91 -9.26 7.67
C SER A 271 0.05 -9.57 6.53
N GLY A 272 0.78 -8.57 6.07
CA GLY A 272 1.83 -8.74 5.07
C GLY A 272 3.19 -9.09 5.66
N ILE A 273 4.17 -9.24 4.78
CA ILE A 273 5.54 -9.63 5.13
C ILE A 273 6.22 -8.63 6.07
N TRP A 274 5.80 -7.36 6.07
CA TRP A 274 6.31 -6.31 6.97
C TRP A 274 6.14 -6.62 8.47
N ASN A 275 5.28 -7.57 8.82
CA ASN A 275 5.10 -8.05 10.19
C ASN A 275 5.78 -9.42 10.47
N TYR A 276 6.51 -9.98 9.51
CA TYR A 276 7.12 -11.32 9.64
C TYR A 276 8.10 -11.43 10.82
N GLN A 277 9.00 -10.47 10.97
CA GLN A 277 9.97 -10.47 12.08
C GLN A 277 9.30 -10.40 13.46
N ASN A 278 8.20 -9.66 13.56
CA ASN A 278 7.41 -9.62 14.79
C ASN A 278 6.74 -10.97 15.09
N ALA A 279 6.26 -11.66 14.05
CA ALA A 279 5.68 -13.00 14.18
C ALA A 279 6.72 -14.04 14.60
N VAL A 280 7.90 -14.03 13.98
CA VAL A 280 9.04 -14.88 14.37
C VAL A 280 9.44 -14.66 15.82
N LYS A 281 9.57 -13.40 16.23
CA LYS A 281 9.89 -13.05 17.63
C LYS A 281 8.83 -13.52 18.62
N ALA A 282 7.55 -13.47 18.22
CA ALA A 282 6.43 -13.85 19.09
C ALA A 282 6.27 -15.37 19.26
N LEU A 283 6.51 -16.15 18.22
CA LEU A 283 6.17 -17.58 18.17
C LEU A 283 7.38 -18.52 18.04
N GLY A 284 8.50 -18.08 17.47
CA GLY A 284 9.65 -18.96 17.17
C GLY A 284 9.22 -20.16 16.31
N ASP A 285 9.57 -21.37 16.76
CA ASP A 285 9.28 -22.63 16.05
C ASP A 285 7.78 -22.96 15.93
N ARG A 286 6.93 -22.28 16.71
CA ARG A 286 5.47 -22.44 16.63
C ARG A 286 4.83 -21.62 15.52
N LEU A 287 5.62 -20.78 14.84
CA LEU A 287 5.09 -19.93 13.77
C LEU A 287 4.64 -20.78 12.58
N GLY A 288 3.37 -20.64 12.21
CA GLY A 288 2.81 -21.06 10.93
C GLY A 288 2.61 -19.85 10.03
N CYS A 289 2.92 -20.03 8.74
CA CYS A 289 2.59 -19.09 7.67
C CYS A 289 1.86 -19.88 6.59
N ALA A 290 0.71 -19.40 6.15
CA ALA A 290 -0.09 -20.05 5.11
C ALA A 290 -0.81 -18.99 4.24
N GLU A 291 -1.23 -19.40 3.05
CA GLU A 291 -2.22 -18.65 2.29
C GLU A 291 -3.49 -18.41 3.12
N MET A 292 -4.35 -17.52 2.68
CA MET A 292 -5.62 -17.24 3.36
C MET A 292 -6.52 -18.49 3.34
N PRO A 293 -7.34 -18.72 4.39
CA PRO A 293 -8.22 -19.87 4.43
C PRO A 293 -9.40 -19.72 3.46
N SER A 294 -10.10 -20.84 3.23
CA SER A 294 -11.41 -20.85 2.57
C SER A 294 -12.54 -20.63 3.57
N PHE A 295 -13.71 -20.23 3.07
CA PHE A 295 -14.99 -20.22 3.80
C PHE A 295 -16.09 -20.81 2.93
N THR A 296 -17.13 -21.34 3.55
CA THR A 296 -18.27 -21.93 2.83
C THR A 296 -19.56 -21.19 3.14
N VAL A 297 -20.31 -20.80 2.11
CA VAL A 297 -21.62 -20.15 2.21
C VAL A 297 -22.57 -20.78 1.20
N ASP A 298 -23.77 -21.13 1.67
CA ASP A 298 -24.84 -21.72 0.84
C ASP A 298 -24.35 -22.97 0.03
N GLY A 299 -23.41 -23.74 0.63
CA GLY A 299 -22.84 -24.95 0.02
C GLY A 299 -21.71 -24.69 -0.99
N GLN A 300 -21.34 -23.45 -1.24
CA GLN A 300 -20.23 -23.09 -2.10
C GLN A 300 -19.02 -22.63 -1.28
N THR A 301 -17.84 -23.17 -1.61
CA THR A 301 -16.57 -22.81 -0.98
C THR A 301 -15.85 -21.72 -1.79
N TYR A 302 -15.35 -20.72 -1.08
CA TYR A 302 -14.61 -19.60 -1.60
C TYR A 302 -13.26 -19.50 -0.88
N HIS A 303 -12.17 -19.28 -1.61
CA HIS A 303 -10.86 -19.00 -1.02
C HIS A 303 -10.73 -17.49 -0.75
N ILE A 304 -10.40 -17.10 0.48
CA ILE A 304 -10.24 -15.67 0.80
C ILE A 304 -9.09 -15.09 -0.06
N SER A 305 -9.38 -14.02 -0.75
CA SER A 305 -8.46 -13.33 -1.63
C SER A 305 -7.54 -12.37 -0.87
N SER A 306 -6.57 -11.83 -1.55
CA SER A 306 -5.75 -10.71 -1.09
C SER A 306 -5.44 -9.77 -2.25
N PHE A 307 -4.84 -8.63 -1.96
CA PHE A 307 -4.14 -7.89 -3.00
C PHE A 307 -2.77 -8.51 -3.26
N SER A 308 -2.28 -8.34 -4.48
CA SER A 308 -0.88 -8.50 -4.86
C SER A 308 -0.39 -7.18 -5.43
N GLY A 309 0.86 -6.87 -5.23
CA GLY A 309 1.40 -5.61 -5.73
C GLY A 309 2.86 -5.40 -5.39
N TYR A 310 3.32 -4.22 -5.74
CA TYR A 310 4.69 -3.80 -5.66
C TYR A 310 4.81 -2.54 -4.79
N LYS A 311 5.90 -2.44 -4.04
CA LYS A 311 6.37 -1.17 -3.51
C LYS A 311 7.40 -0.62 -4.47
N LEU A 312 7.32 0.65 -4.70
CA LEU A 312 8.09 1.37 -5.69
C LEU A 312 8.91 2.47 -5.02
N ILE A 313 10.04 2.83 -5.61
CA ILE A 313 10.82 4.01 -5.22
C ILE A 313 10.92 4.96 -6.40
N GLY A 314 10.43 6.18 -6.21
CA GLY A 314 10.45 7.24 -7.19
C GLY A 314 11.26 8.44 -6.73
N PHE A 315 11.41 9.40 -7.62
CA PHE A 315 12.06 10.69 -7.32
C PHE A 315 11.30 11.81 -8.01
N LYS A 316 11.20 12.96 -7.32
CA LYS A 316 10.51 14.10 -7.90
C LYS A 316 11.41 14.88 -8.87
N PRO A 317 10.83 15.60 -9.84
CA PRO A 317 11.58 16.54 -10.67
C PRO A 317 12.36 17.55 -9.83
N GLN A 318 13.58 17.87 -10.26
CA GLN A 318 14.47 18.85 -9.62
C GLN A 318 14.75 20.00 -10.59
N ARG A 319 14.93 21.22 -10.07
CA ARG A 319 15.35 22.36 -10.88
C ARG A 319 16.85 22.29 -11.25
N ASP A 320 17.65 21.69 -10.38
CA ASP A 320 19.08 21.43 -10.59
C ASP A 320 19.22 20.08 -11.31
N ALA A 321 19.74 20.11 -12.55
CA ALA A 321 19.93 18.92 -13.36
C ALA A 321 20.92 17.92 -12.72
N LYS A 322 21.95 18.41 -12.01
CA LYS A 322 22.90 17.56 -11.29
C LYS A 322 22.19 16.85 -10.13
N LYS A 323 21.38 17.56 -9.34
CA LYS A 323 20.58 16.97 -8.26
C LYS A 323 19.58 15.94 -8.83
N LEU A 324 18.95 16.23 -9.97
CA LEU A 324 18.05 15.29 -10.65
C LEU A 324 18.77 14.00 -11.02
N SER A 325 19.95 14.09 -11.64
CA SER A 325 20.80 12.95 -11.99
C SER A 325 21.18 12.12 -10.76
N VAL A 326 21.62 12.77 -9.69
CA VAL A 326 22.00 12.09 -8.44
C VAL A 326 20.79 11.41 -7.79
N CYS A 327 19.61 12.07 -7.73
CA CYS A 327 18.39 11.46 -7.23
C CYS A 327 18.01 10.21 -8.03
N ARG A 328 18.07 10.26 -9.36
CA ARG A 328 17.81 9.09 -10.22
C ARG A 328 18.78 7.95 -9.94
N LYS A 329 20.11 8.23 -9.92
CA LYS A 329 21.16 7.23 -9.68
C LYS A 329 21.03 6.61 -8.27
N LEU A 330 20.74 7.42 -7.26
CA LEU A 330 20.56 6.95 -5.89
C LEU A 330 19.30 6.11 -5.75
N ALA A 331 18.16 6.54 -6.33
CA ALA A 331 16.92 5.75 -6.32
C ALA A 331 17.12 4.39 -7.03
N GLN A 332 17.81 4.38 -8.17
CA GLN A 332 18.19 3.16 -8.89
C GLN A 332 19.06 2.23 -8.03
N TYR A 333 20.08 2.78 -7.35
CA TYR A 333 20.93 2.01 -6.44
C TYR A 333 20.13 1.42 -5.28
N LEU A 334 19.26 2.23 -4.65
CA LEU A 334 18.39 1.76 -3.58
C LEU A 334 17.42 0.64 -4.03
N ALA A 335 17.09 0.56 -5.32
CA ALA A 335 16.31 -0.51 -5.92
C ALA A 335 17.15 -1.68 -6.47
N SER A 336 18.48 -1.67 -6.33
CA SER A 336 19.38 -2.70 -6.85
C SER A 336 19.22 -4.05 -6.16
N GLU A 337 19.71 -5.12 -6.81
CA GLU A 337 19.79 -6.48 -6.24
C GLU A 337 20.40 -6.46 -4.83
N GLU A 338 21.56 -5.79 -4.66
CA GLU A 338 22.25 -5.69 -3.37
C GLU A 338 21.36 -5.08 -2.29
N CYS A 339 20.75 -3.92 -2.57
CA CYS A 339 19.93 -3.21 -1.60
C CYS A 339 18.63 -3.97 -1.27
N GLN A 340 18.05 -4.68 -2.24
CA GLN A 340 16.87 -5.51 -2.00
C GLN A 340 17.21 -6.72 -1.13
N LEU A 341 18.34 -7.39 -1.34
CA LEU A 341 18.79 -8.48 -0.48
C LEU A 341 19.11 -8.02 0.94
N GLN A 342 19.69 -6.83 1.11
CA GLN A 342 19.91 -6.25 2.45
C GLN A 342 18.58 -5.99 3.18
N ARG A 343 17.56 -5.47 2.48
CA ARG A 343 16.20 -5.32 3.07
C ARG A 343 15.57 -6.66 3.42
N PHE A 344 15.76 -7.67 2.58
CA PHE A 344 15.33 -9.02 2.91
C PHE A 344 16.01 -9.55 4.17
N ASP A 345 17.34 -9.45 4.26
CA ASP A 345 18.11 -9.96 5.41
C ASP A 345 17.74 -9.24 6.73
N GLU A 346 17.47 -7.91 6.70
CA GLU A 346 17.19 -7.14 7.93
C GLU A 346 15.71 -7.13 8.34
N VAL A 347 14.81 -7.01 7.38
CA VAL A 347 13.37 -6.85 7.66
C VAL A 347 12.47 -7.90 7.01
N GLY A 348 13.03 -8.77 6.17
CA GLY A 348 12.32 -9.89 5.54
C GLY A 348 11.49 -9.49 4.33
N TRP A 349 11.66 -8.30 3.75
CA TRP A 349 10.90 -7.84 2.60
C TRP A 349 11.25 -8.64 1.33
N GLY A 350 10.21 -9.03 0.57
CA GLY A 350 10.34 -9.82 -0.64
C GLY A 350 10.92 -9.02 -1.80
N PRO A 351 12.10 -9.40 -2.32
CA PRO A 351 12.72 -8.68 -3.41
C PRO A 351 11.95 -8.82 -4.72
N CYS A 352 11.95 -7.75 -5.51
CA CYS A 352 11.37 -7.69 -6.85
C CYS A 352 12.40 -7.97 -7.95
N ASN A 353 13.68 -7.59 -7.75
CA ASN A 353 14.74 -7.87 -8.70
C ASN A 353 14.82 -9.37 -8.99
N SER A 354 14.83 -9.75 -10.27
CA SER A 354 14.73 -11.16 -10.70
C SER A 354 15.83 -12.06 -10.16
N LYS A 355 17.06 -11.53 -9.94
CA LYS A 355 18.16 -12.30 -9.33
C LYS A 355 17.99 -12.39 -7.82
N ALA A 356 17.66 -11.29 -7.17
CA ALA A 356 17.43 -11.27 -5.72
C ALA A 356 16.30 -12.23 -5.33
N ALA A 357 15.22 -12.27 -6.09
CA ALA A 357 14.08 -13.17 -5.86
C ALA A 357 14.44 -14.66 -5.99
N GLN A 358 15.50 -15.00 -6.72
CA GLN A 358 16.00 -16.39 -6.86
C GLN A 358 17.01 -16.77 -5.77
N ASN A 359 17.33 -15.90 -4.83
CA ASN A 359 18.22 -16.23 -3.73
C ASN A 359 17.61 -17.35 -2.86
N GLU A 360 18.41 -18.37 -2.53
CA GLU A 360 17.95 -19.54 -1.78
C GLU A 360 17.31 -19.18 -0.43
N LYS A 361 17.83 -18.16 0.26
CA LYS A 361 17.26 -17.69 1.54
C LYS A 361 15.87 -17.07 1.34
N VAL A 362 15.68 -16.35 0.23
CA VAL A 362 14.39 -15.73 -0.13
C VAL A 362 13.37 -16.82 -0.42
N LEU A 363 13.73 -17.80 -1.24
CA LEU A 363 12.87 -18.93 -1.60
C LEU A 363 12.52 -19.82 -0.40
N ALA A 364 13.41 -19.90 0.59
CA ALA A 364 13.22 -20.72 1.79
C ALA A 364 12.40 -20.00 2.89
N GLN A 365 12.10 -18.71 2.77
CA GLN A 365 11.40 -17.96 3.83
C GLN A 365 9.90 -18.33 3.87
N PRO A 366 9.38 -18.85 5.02
CA PRO A 366 8.00 -19.32 5.10
C PRO A 366 6.94 -18.26 4.81
N GLY A 367 7.17 -17.01 5.21
CA GLY A 367 6.24 -15.91 4.96
C GLY A 367 6.13 -15.55 3.48
N LEU A 368 7.26 -15.48 2.76
CA LEU A 368 7.26 -15.23 1.31
C LEU A 368 6.69 -16.41 0.53
N LYS A 369 6.92 -17.64 1.01
CA LYS A 369 6.28 -18.81 0.42
C LYS A 369 4.77 -18.75 0.57
N ALA A 370 4.25 -18.41 1.76
CA ALA A 370 2.82 -18.27 1.98
C ALA A 370 2.21 -17.14 1.12
N LEU A 371 2.92 -16.03 0.96
CA LEU A 371 2.51 -14.95 0.07
C LEU A 371 2.51 -15.37 -1.40
N PHE A 372 3.49 -16.15 -1.82
CA PHE A 372 3.55 -16.72 -3.16
C PHE A 372 2.39 -17.70 -3.40
N ASP A 373 2.13 -18.61 -2.44
CA ASP A 373 1.00 -19.53 -2.53
C ASP A 373 -0.35 -18.77 -2.58
N GLN A 374 -0.47 -17.65 -1.85
CA GLN A 374 -1.64 -16.75 -1.87
C GLN A 374 -1.82 -16.03 -3.21
N SER A 375 -0.74 -15.79 -3.97
CA SER A 375 -0.78 -14.98 -5.19
C SER A 375 -1.73 -15.51 -6.27
N GLN A 376 -1.98 -16.82 -6.28
CA GLN A 376 -2.95 -17.45 -7.21
C GLN A 376 -4.41 -17.04 -6.96
N TYR A 377 -4.72 -16.55 -5.76
CA TYR A 377 -6.03 -16.06 -5.35
C TYR A 377 -6.08 -14.53 -5.23
N ALA A 378 -4.95 -13.87 -5.44
CA ALA A 378 -4.83 -12.43 -5.27
C ALA A 378 -5.36 -11.68 -6.50
N GLN A 379 -5.86 -10.46 -6.25
CA GLN A 379 -6.11 -9.47 -7.30
C GLN A 379 -4.98 -8.44 -7.30
N GLU A 380 -4.57 -8.01 -8.49
CA GLU A 380 -3.61 -6.94 -8.61
C GLU A 380 -4.20 -5.64 -8.06
N GLN A 381 -3.43 -4.94 -7.24
CA GLN A 381 -3.81 -3.65 -6.70
C GLN A 381 -3.80 -2.61 -7.84
N GLY A 382 -4.98 -2.35 -8.39
CA GLY A 382 -5.17 -1.40 -9.47
C GLY A 382 -5.26 0.05 -8.99
N ILE A 383 -5.42 0.96 -9.95
CA ILE A 383 -5.71 2.37 -9.67
C ILE A 383 -7.13 2.48 -9.12
N CYS A 384 -7.31 3.23 -8.03
CA CYS A 384 -8.63 3.55 -7.48
C CYS A 384 -8.59 4.92 -6.77
N PRO A 385 -9.75 5.58 -6.59
CA PRO A 385 -9.87 6.75 -5.72
C PRO A 385 -9.43 6.42 -4.29
N GLY A 386 -8.78 7.36 -3.60
CA GLY A 386 -8.34 7.16 -2.20
C GLY A 386 -9.50 6.84 -1.26
N SER A 387 -10.64 7.46 -1.47
CA SER A 387 -11.88 7.27 -0.71
C SER A 387 -12.57 5.91 -0.98
N TRP A 388 -12.25 5.21 -2.07
CA TRP A 388 -12.77 3.86 -2.33
C TRP A 388 -12.42 2.88 -1.20
N TRP A 389 -11.22 2.99 -0.63
CA TRP A 389 -10.82 2.17 0.52
C TRP A 389 -11.75 2.34 1.71
N SER A 390 -12.16 3.59 1.98
CA SER A 390 -13.13 3.91 3.04
C SER A 390 -14.52 3.39 2.73
N ASN A 391 -14.95 3.44 1.47
CA ASN A 391 -16.25 2.92 1.02
C ASN A 391 -16.34 1.39 1.23
N VAL A 392 -15.31 0.62 0.82
CA VAL A 392 -15.23 -0.83 1.03
C VAL A 392 -15.17 -1.18 2.52
N SER A 393 -14.39 -0.45 3.33
CA SER A 393 -14.32 -0.72 4.76
C SER A 393 -15.64 -0.41 5.47
N THR A 394 -16.37 0.61 5.02
CA THR A 394 -17.71 0.94 5.53
C THR A 394 -18.71 -0.15 5.21
N LEU A 395 -18.68 -0.70 3.99
CA LEU A 395 -19.54 -1.83 3.60
C LEU A 395 -19.32 -3.04 4.52
N ALA A 396 -18.04 -3.45 4.71
CA ALA A 396 -17.71 -4.57 5.61
C ALA A 396 -18.04 -4.26 7.08
N GLY A 397 -17.71 -3.06 7.55
CA GLY A 397 -17.91 -2.59 8.92
C GLY A 397 -19.40 -2.48 9.32
N SER A 398 -20.28 -2.26 8.34
CA SER A 398 -21.73 -2.19 8.57
C SER A 398 -22.35 -3.52 8.95
N VAL A 399 -21.67 -4.64 8.66
CA VAL A 399 -22.16 -5.99 8.99
C VAL A 399 -22.17 -6.21 10.51
N LYS A 400 -23.30 -6.62 11.04
CA LYS A 400 -23.53 -7.04 12.43
C LYS A 400 -23.81 -8.54 12.48
N GLU A 401 -23.72 -9.13 13.68
CA GLU A 401 -23.98 -10.55 13.90
C GLU A 401 -25.42 -10.97 13.56
N ASP A 402 -26.36 -10.04 13.70
CA ASP A 402 -27.79 -10.21 13.44
C ASP A 402 -28.27 -9.63 12.10
N SER A 403 -27.36 -9.13 11.25
CA SER A 403 -27.73 -8.55 9.95
C SER A 403 -28.50 -9.52 9.07
N THR A 404 -29.59 -9.04 8.50
CA THR A 404 -30.46 -9.78 7.57
C THR A 404 -30.03 -9.54 6.11
N GLU A 405 -30.60 -10.29 5.17
CA GLU A 405 -30.40 -10.04 3.72
C GLU A 405 -30.93 -8.65 3.31
N SER A 406 -32.00 -8.17 3.96
CA SER A 406 -32.51 -6.81 3.76
C SER A 406 -31.49 -5.75 4.18
N ASP A 407 -30.77 -5.98 5.29
CA ASP A 407 -29.69 -5.10 5.71
C ASP A 407 -28.55 -5.11 4.71
N PHE A 408 -28.16 -6.29 4.20
CA PHE A 408 -27.11 -6.41 3.18
C PHE A 408 -27.46 -5.65 1.91
N ASN A 409 -28.69 -5.76 1.43
CA ASN A 409 -29.15 -5.00 0.26
C ASN A 409 -29.08 -3.49 0.50
N ARG A 410 -29.41 -3.03 1.71
CA ARG A 410 -29.29 -1.62 2.09
C ARG A 410 -27.81 -1.16 2.13
N PHE A 411 -26.89 -1.99 2.67
CA PHE A 411 -25.46 -1.67 2.70
C PHE A 411 -24.87 -1.60 1.29
N LEU A 412 -25.26 -2.53 0.40
CA LEU A 412 -24.86 -2.50 -1.02
C LEU A 412 -25.43 -1.30 -1.76
N SER A 413 -26.67 -0.92 -1.48
CA SER A 413 -27.27 0.29 -2.06
C SER A 413 -26.49 1.56 -1.65
N LEU A 414 -26.07 1.63 -0.37
CA LEU A 414 -25.26 2.75 0.11
C LEU A 414 -23.85 2.75 -0.52
N TYR A 415 -23.20 1.57 -0.58
CA TYR A 415 -21.89 1.43 -1.24
C TYR A 415 -21.95 1.94 -2.68
N ASN A 416 -22.97 1.50 -3.45
CA ASN A 416 -23.14 1.89 -4.84
C ASN A 416 -23.46 3.37 -5.02
N SER A 417 -24.28 3.95 -4.14
CA SER A 417 -24.63 5.39 -4.24
C SER A 417 -23.43 6.30 -4.01
N ASN A 418 -22.38 5.80 -3.35
CA ASN A 418 -21.16 6.55 -3.14
C ASN A 418 -20.20 6.48 -4.33
N LEU A 419 -20.34 5.50 -5.26
CA LEU A 419 -19.35 5.31 -6.33
C LEU A 419 -19.26 6.50 -7.28
N ASP A 420 -20.37 7.15 -7.60
CA ASP A 420 -20.38 8.35 -8.47
C ASP A 420 -19.65 9.51 -7.81
N ASP A 421 -19.82 9.67 -6.49
CA ASP A 421 -19.15 10.73 -5.73
C ASP A 421 -17.62 10.52 -5.69
N LEU A 422 -17.14 9.28 -5.85
CA LEU A 422 -15.72 8.96 -5.89
C LEU A 422 -15.03 9.36 -7.21
N LEU A 423 -15.77 9.71 -8.25
CA LEU A 423 -15.19 10.21 -9.50
C LEU A 423 -14.60 11.62 -9.34
N ASP A 424 -15.03 12.36 -8.32
CA ASP A 424 -14.57 13.72 -8.02
C ASP A 424 -13.35 13.75 -7.06
N ASP A 425 -12.76 12.58 -6.69
CA ASP A 425 -11.71 12.41 -5.66
C ASP A 425 -10.25 12.67 -6.15
#